data_02b4ba86383c604c39b8a3d4955a9680
#
_entry.id   02b4ba86383c604c39b8a3d4955a9680
#
_cell.length_a   1.000
_cell.length_b   1.000
_cell.length_c   1.000
_cell.angle_alpha   90.00
_cell.angle_beta   90.00
_cell.angle_gamma   90.00
#
_symmetry.space_group_name_H-M   'P 1'
#
loop_
_entity.id
_entity.type
_entity.pdbx_description
1 polymer ?
#
loop_
_entity_poly.entity_id
_entity_poly.type
_entity_poly.pdbx_seq_one_letter_code
_entity_poly.pdbx_strand_id
1 'polypeptide(L)'
;MADRNEKPSETPDYRGTLFLPATDFPMKAGLPEAEPKWLARWAEMDLYGKLRARARGREQFILHDGPIYANGDIHSGTGLNHILKDFVVRSQGMLGKDAPYVPGWDCHGLPIEWKVEEQFRAQGRPKDEIPKDELRRACRDFAGHWLNVQRAQIQRLGQIGDFAHPYTTMNFKAEAVIAREAMKFVENGLLYRGFRPVMWSPVEKTALADAEVEYHEKTSPTIYVKFPVTNGGGLPGHSFIVIWTTTPWTIPGNRAIAFSPEISYGVYQVADAAEGSLARVGENLLLADTLAEQVAKQAKAVLSRVRDLKADELKTLVAAHPFRSIGYGFEVPVLPGDHVTADTGTGFVHTAPGHGEDDFELMITMFPGYAAANPDAFNIVQPDGSYAPHVPVFAGKRILTPEGKDGDANGAVIKELIAHGKLLAKGSLRHSYPHSWRSKAPVIFRATPQWFVAIDKPFMGGKTLRALALAAIDETKWYPPRGKNRIGAMVEGRPDWVLSRQRAW
;
A
#
# COMPACT_ATOMS: atom_id res chain seq x y z
N MET A 1 93.08 -10.71 -5.47
CA MET A 1 91.66 -10.38 -5.25
C MET A 1 90.85 -11.26 -6.22
N ALA A 2 90.12 -12.24 -5.67
CA ALA A 2 89.51 -13.29 -6.45
C ALA A 2 88.13 -12.82 -6.93
N ASP A 3 87.98 -12.92 -8.26
CA ASP A 3 86.75 -12.67 -8.97
C ASP A 3 85.81 -13.90 -8.82
N ARG A 4 84.77 -13.83 -8.05
CA ARG A 4 83.78 -14.87 -7.96
C ARG A 4 82.58 -14.52 -8.89
N ASN A 5 82.70 -15.00 -10.10
CA ASN A 5 81.61 -15.13 -11.07
C ASN A 5 80.77 -16.38 -10.71
N GLU A 6 79.81 -16.24 -9.77
CA GLU A 6 78.78 -17.26 -9.55
C GLU A 6 77.75 -17.11 -10.69
N LYS A 7 77.73 -18.12 -11.59
CA LYS A 7 76.63 -18.27 -12.56
C LYS A 7 75.35 -18.57 -11.78
N PRO A 8 74.16 -17.95 -12.12
CA PRO A 8 72.92 -18.34 -11.56
C PRO A 8 72.58 -19.80 -11.81
N SER A 9 72.27 -20.59 -10.79
CA SER A 9 71.82 -21.94 -10.94
C SER A 9 70.52 -21.96 -11.74
N GLU A 10 70.57 -22.49 -12.96
CA GLU A 10 69.29 -22.76 -13.67
C GLU A 10 68.53 -23.79 -12.88
N THR A 11 67.44 -23.36 -12.29
CA THR A 11 66.49 -24.28 -11.62
C THR A 11 65.94 -25.21 -12.72
N PRO A 12 66.07 -26.53 -12.58
CA PRO A 12 65.59 -27.47 -13.59
C PRO A 12 64.14 -27.28 -13.89
N ASP A 13 63.80 -27.15 -15.18
CA ASP A 13 62.40 -27.04 -15.62
C ASP A 13 61.78 -28.44 -15.68
N TYR A 14 61.00 -28.78 -14.66
CA TYR A 14 60.30 -30.05 -14.53
C TYR A 14 58.98 -30.13 -15.28
N ARG A 15 58.54 -29.09 -15.98
CA ARG A 15 57.26 -29.10 -16.73
C ARG A 15 57.15 -30.23 -17.73
N GLY A 16 58.25 -30.63 -18.37
CA GLY A 16 58.29 -31.77 -19.30
C GLY A 16 58.14 -33.15 -18.65
N THR A 17 58.22 -33.25 -17.33
CA THR A 17 58.01 -34.50 -16.60
C THR A 17 56.57 -34.68 -16.10
N LEU A 18 55.70 -33.71 -16.33
CA LEU A 18 54.31 -33.78 -15.93
C LEU A 18 53.47 -34.48 -17.01
N PHE A 19 52.95 -35.65 -16.68
CA PHE A 19 52.05 -36.43 -17.57
C PHE A 19 50.59 -35.94 -17.38
N LEU A 20 50.32 -34.69 -17.79
CA LEU A 20 48.96 -34.17 -17.80
C LEU A 20 48.24 -34.65 -19.07
N PRO A 21 46.96 -35.03 -18.97
CA PRO A 21 46.16 -35.38 -20.14
C PRO A 21 46.10 -34.18 -21.10
N ALA A 22 46.43 -34.40 -22.36
CA ALA A 22 46.21 -33.39 -23.39
C ALA A 22 44.72 -33.35 -23.75
N THR A 23 44.14 -32.16 -23.75
CA THR A 23 42.74 -31.96 -24.15
C THR A 23 42.56 -30.62 -24.85
N ASP A 24 41.73 -30.61 -25.88
CA ASP A 24 41.31 -29.40 -26.57
C ASP A 24 40.23 -28.64 -25.78
N PHE A 25 39.76 -29.22 -24.63
CA PHE A 25 38.78 -28.56 -23.77
C PHE A 25 39.43 -27.35 -23.10
N PRO A 26 38.85 -26.14 -23.26
CA PRO A 26 39.46 -24.92 -22.76
C PRO A 26 39.51 -24.91 -21.24
N MET A 27 40.66 -24.58 -20.65
CA MET A 27 40.86 -24.48 -19.20
C MET A 27 40.07 -23.31 -18.56
N LYS A 28 39.68 -22.32 -19.34
CA LYS A 28 38.85 -21.20 -18.95
C LYS A 28 37.56 -21.24 -19.75
N ALA A 29 36.40 -21.10 -19.07
CA ALA A 29 35.12 -21.14 -19.76
C ALA A 29 34.92 -19.99 -20.75
N GLY A 30 35.49 -18.81 -20.48
CA GLY A 30 35.38 -17.61 -21.35
C GLY A 30 33.93 -17.28 -21.70
N LEU A 31 32.98 -17.40 -20.73
CA LEU A 31 31.57 -17.29 -20.99
C LEU A 31 31.15 -15.98 -21.67
N PRO A 32 31.70 -14.80 -21.32
CA PRO A 32 31.31 -13.54 -21.97
C PRO A 32 31.49 -13.58 -23.49
N GLU A 33 32.52 -14.30 -24.01
CA GLU A 33 32.82 -14.45 -25.42
C GLU A 33 32.17 -15.68 -26.05
N ALA A 34 31.99 -16.76 -25.28
CA ALA A 34 31.44 -18.03 -25.76
C ALA A 34 29.92 -18.00 -25.90
N GLU A 35 29.21 -17.48 -24.89
CA GLU A 35 27.74 -17.46 -24.86
C GLU A 35 27.12 -16.73 -26.07
N PRO A 36 27.57 -15.54 -26.48
CA PRO A 36 27.05 -14.90 -27.69
C PRO A 36 27.14 -15.75 -28.94
N LYS A 37 28.23 -16.52 -29.08
CA LYS A 37 28.43 -17.43 -30.23
C LYS A 37 27.41 -18.57 -30.19
N TRP A 38 27.15 -19.14 -29.02
CA TRP A 38 26.11 -20.16 -28.85
C TRP A 38 24.71 -19.62 -29.15
N LEU A 39 24.37 -18.44 -28.68
CA LEU A 39 23.10 -17.80 -28.99
C LEU A 39 22.90 -17.53 -30.47
N ALA A 40 23.93 -17.04 -31.14
CA ALA A 40 23.94 -16.85 -32.61
C ALA A 40 23.68 -18.18 -33.34
N ARG A 41 24.40 -19.24 -32.94
CA ARG A 41 24.20 -20.60 -33.50
C ARG A 41 22.78 -21.11 -33.27
N TRP A 42 22.21 -20.90 -32.08
CA TRP A 42 20.83 -21.33 -31.77
C TRP A 42 19.80 -20.57 -32.63
N ALA A 43 20.01 -19.29 -32.85
CA ALA A 43 19.16 -18.49 -33.72
C ALA A 43 19.27 -18.94 -35.20
N GLU A 44 20.49 -19.12 -35.72
CA GLU A 44 20.73 -19.59 -37.10
C GLU A 44 20.07 -20.94 -37.38
N MET A 45 20.12 -21.87 -36.43
CA MET A 45 19.52 -23.20 -36.59
C MET A 45 18.03 -23.26 -36.31
N ASP A 46 17.40 -22.16 -35.93
CA ASP A 46 16.01 -22.10 -35.39
C ASP A 46 15.77 -23.17 -34.31
N LEU A 47 16.57 -23.10 -33.23
CA LEU A 47 16.51 -24.11 -32.17
C LEU A 47 15.12 -24.19 -31.55
N TYR A 48 14.45 -23.05 -31.24
CA TYR A 48 13.16 -23.07 -30.66
C TYR A 48 12.11 -23.71 -31.57
N GLY A 49 12.05 -23.35 -32.86
CA GLY A 49 11.15 -23.95 -33.82
C GLY A 49 11.32 -25.46 -33.94
N LYS A 50 12.58 -25.93 -33.96
CA LYS A 50 12.90 -27.39 -33.98
C LYS A 50 12.43 -28.11 -32.71
N LEU A 51 12.63 -27.51 -31.55
CA LEU A 51 12.12 -28.06 -30.27
C LEU A 51 10.58 -28.16 -30.27
N ARG A 52 9.91 -27.13 -30.74
CA ARG A 52 8.45 -27.10 -30.87
C ARG A 52 7.96 -28.17 -31.83
N ALA A 53 8.57 -28.31 -32.99
CA ALA A 53 8.20 -29.32 -33.97
C ALA A 53 8.37 -30.76 -33.42
N ARG A 54 9.49 -31.02 -32.72
CA ARG A 54 9.79 -32.33 -32.10
C ARG A 54 8.83 -32.65 -30.93
N ALA A 55 8.28 -31.65 -30.27
CA ALA A 55 7.39 -31.82 -29.10
C ALA A 55 5.94 -32.05 -29.49
N ARG A 56 5.54 -31.91 -30.75
CA ARG A 56 4.13 -32.09 -31.20
C ARG A 56 3.55 -33.43 -30.77
N GLY A 57 2.33 -33.38 -30.24
CA GLY A 57 1.58 -34.57 -29.82
C GLY A 57 1.98 -35.12 -28.45
N ARG A 58 2.93 -34.50 -27.77
CA ARG A 58 3.29 -34.85 -26.39
C ARG A 58 2.33 -34.20 -25.39
N GLU A 59 2.31 -34.71 -24.15
CA GLU A 59 1.62 -34.09 -23.03
C GLU A 59 2.09 -32.63 -22.87
N GLN A 60 1.15 -31.69 -22.80
CA GLN A 60 1.47 -30.27 -22.61
C GLN A 60 1.83 -29.98 -21.17
N PHE A 61 2.88 -29.17 -20.99
CA PHE A 61 3.23 -28.52 -19.77
C PHE A 61 3.32 -27.01 -20.01
N ILE A 62 2.38 -26.25 -19.47
CA ILE A 62 2.32 -24.80 -19.67
C ILE A 62 2.83 -24.10 -18.42
N LEU A 63 3.95 -23.39 -18.55
CA LEU A 63 4.38 -22.41 -17.55
C LEU A 63 3.63 -21.11 -17.80
N HIS A 64 2.72 -20.75 -16.89
CA HIS A 64 2.10 -19.43 -16.93
C HIS A 64 3.07 -18.38 -16.41
N ASP A 65 3.43 -17.42 -17.27
CA ASP A 65 4.40 -16.38 -16.92
C ASP A 65 3.73 -15.28 -16.06
N GLY A 66 4.45 -14.84 -15.02
CA GLY A 66 4.16 -13.58 -14.34
C GLY A 66 4.84 -12.45 -15.11
N PRO A 67 4.09 -11.63 -15.87
CA PRO A 67 4.70 -10.66 -16.78
C PRO A 67 5.45 -9.58 -16.00
N ILE A 68 6.65 -9.20 -16.51
CA ILE A 68 7.44 -8.12 -15.92
C ILE A 68 6.98 -6.76 -16.44
N TYR A 69 7.19 -5.71 -15.63
CA TYR A 69 6.90 -4.34 -16.06
C TYR A 69 7.88 -3.84 -17.09
N ALA A 70 7.36 -3.26 -18.20
CA ALA A 70 8.13 -2.66 -19.28
C ALA A 70 8.53 -1.21 -18.92
N ASN A 71 9.40 -1.01 -17.94
CA ASN A 71 9.71 0.32 -17.38
C ASN A 71 11.16 0.59 -16.98
N GLY A 72 12.10 -0.25 -17.40
CA GLY A 72 13.53 -0.11 -17.10
C GLY A 72 14.33 -1.36 -17.46
N ASP A 73 15.64 -1.33 -17.23
CA ASP A 73 16.51 -2.48 -17.36
C ASP A 73 16.11 -3.60 -16.39
N ILE A 74 16.42 -4.86 -16.76
CA ILE A 74 16.24 -5.97 -15.82
C ILE A 74 17.27 -5.85 -14.68
N HIS A 75 16.83 -6.15 -13.48
CA HIS A 75 17.69 -6.26 -12.30
C HIS A 75 18.00 -7.73 -12.00
N SER A 76 18.91 -7.99 -11.05
CA SER A 76 19.32 -9.35 -10.69
C SER A 76 18.15 -10.27 -10.29
N GLY A 77 17.13 -9.73 -9.60
CA GLY A 77 15.91 -10.47 -9.24
C GLY A 77 15.09 -10.88 -10.46
N THR A 78 14.96 -10.01 -11.46
CA THR A 78 14.32 -10.33 -12.74
C THR A 78 15.11 -11.43 -13.46
N GLY A 79 16.44 -11.29 -13.55
CA GLY A 79 17.32 -12.29 -14.15
C GLY A 79 17.19 -13.65 -13.47
N LEU A 80 17.23 -13.70 -12.15
CA LEU A 80 17.03 -14.94 -11.37
C LEU A 80 15.68 -15.59 -11.69
N ASN A 81 14.62 -14.81 -11.73
CA ASN A 81 13.26 -15.32 -12.01
C ASN A 81 13.19 -15.95 -13.41
N HIS A 82 13.72 -15.27 -14.42
CA HIS A 82 13.76 -15.78 -15.80
C HIS A 82 14.63 -17.05 -15.95
N ILE A 83 15.76 -17.13 -15.26
CA ILE A 83 16.59 -18.33 -15.24
C ILE A 83 15.85 -19.51 -14.60
N LEU A 84 15.15 -19.29 -13.48
CA LEU A 84 14.35 -20.34 -12.85
C LEU A 84 13.19 -20.83 -13.74
N LYS A 85 12.51 -19.92 -14.43
CA LYS A 85 11.48 -20.28 -15.44
C LYS A 85 12.08 -21.12 -16.55
N ASP A 86 13.26 -20.76 -17.07
CA ASP A 86 13.94 -21.50 -18.11
C ASP A 86 14.34 -22.91 -17.64
N PHE A 87 14.81 -23.06 -16.39
CA PHE A 87 15.08 -24.37 -15.80
C PHE A 87 13.83 -25.26 -15.78
N VAL A 88 12.68 -24.71 -15.36
CA VAL A 88 11.40 -25.45 -15.34
C VAL A 88 11.01 -25.89 -16.75
N VAL A 89 10.99 -24.96 -17.70
CA VAL A 89 10.57 -25.26 -19.09
C VAL A 89 11.50 -26.29 -19.75
N ARG A 90 12.82 -26.11 -19.62
CA ARG A 90 13.81 -27.05 -20.19
C ARG A 90 13.70 -28.42 -19.56
N SER A 91 13.61 -28.52 -18.24
CA SER A 91 13.51 -29.80 -17.55
C SER A 91 12.25 -30.58 -17.97
N GLN A 92 11.10 -29.90 -18.08
CA GLN A 92 9.85 -30.54 -18.55
C GLN A 92 9.96 -30.99 -20.01
N GLY A 93 10.60 -30.19 -20.87
CA GLY A 93 10.90 -30.60 -22.25
C GLY A 93 11.84 -31.81 -22.32
N MET A 94 12.87 -31.88 -21.47
CA MET A 94 13.83 -33.01 -21.38
C MET A 94 13.15 -34.27 -20.84
N LEU A 95 12.13 -34.12 -19.95
CA LEU A 95 11.27 -35.21 -19.46
C LEU A 95 10.24 -35.67 -20.51
N GLY A 96 10.29 -35.14 -21.73
CA GLY A 96 9.46 -35.60 -22.84
C GLY A 96 8.14 -34.87 -23.01
N LYS A 97 7.89 -33.78 -22.29
CA LYS A 97 6.67 -32.99 -22.45
C LYS A 97 6.78 -31.95 -23.56
N ASP A 98 5.64 -31.47 -24.02
CA ASP A 98 5.51 -30.28 -24.84
C ASP A 98 5.42 -29.05 -23.94
N ALA A 99 6.58 -28.40 -23.71
CA ALA A 99 6.71 -27.28 -22.80
C ALA A 99 6.97 -25.96 -23.57
N PRO A 100 5.95 -25.31 -24.14
CA PRO A 100 6.09 -24.00 -24.75
C PRO A 100 6.33 -22.94 -23.66
N TYR A 101 7.11 -21.92 -24.03
CA TYR A 101 7.24 -20.72 -23.20
C TYR A 101 6.94 -19.48 -24.03
N VAL A 102 5.95 -18.71 -23.58
CA VAL A 102 5.57 -17.42 -24.16
C VAL A 102 5.89 -16.35 -23.10
N PRO A 103 6.93 -15.54 -23.32
CA PRO A 103 7.29 -14.49 -22.38
C PRO A 103 6.24 -13.40 -22.33
N GLY A 104 6.01 -12.83 -21.13
CA GLY A 104 5.00 -11.82 -20.89
C GLY A 104 5.57 -10.47 -20.44
N TRP A 105 4.89 -9.38 -20.82
CA TRP A 105 5.14 -8.03 -20.36
C TRP A 105 3.89 -7.35 -19.87
N ASP A 106 3.98 -6.78 -18.67
CA ASP A 106 2.98 -5.87 -18.11
C ASP A 106 3.29 -4.44 -18.59
N CYS A 107 2.39 -3.88 -19.38
CA CYS A 107 2.60 -2.62 -20.08
C CYS A 107 1.70 -1.49 -19.59
N HIS A 108 0.85 -1.73 -18.58
CA HIS A 108 -0.10 -0.75 -18.04
C HIS A 108 0.23 -0.36 -16.59
N GLY A 109 -0.46 0.69 -16.14
CA GLY A 109 -0.51 1.07 -14.76
C GLY A 109 0.50 2.13 -14.34
N LEU A 110 0.45 2.43 -13.06
CA LEU A 110 1.22 3.49 -12.41
C LEU A 110 2.73 3.45 -12.70
N PRO A 111 3.41 2.29 -12.75
CA PRO A 111 4.86 2.27 -12.97
C PRO A 111 5.31 2.90 -14.29
N ILE A 112 4.50 2.77 -15.34
CA ILE A 112 4.80 3.30 -16.66
C ILE A 112 4.30 4.74 -16.78
N GLU A 113 3.03 4.99 -16.41
CA GLU A 113 2.45 6.32 -16.48
C GLU A 113 3.25 7.34 -15.65
N TRP A 114 3.73 6.95 -14.45
CA TRP A 114 4.55 7.82 -13.61
C TRP A 114 5.86 8.23 -14.28
N LYS A 115 6.54 7.29 -14.95
CA LYS A 115 7.78 7.60 -15.69
C LYS A 115 7.55 8.54 -16.86
N VAL A 116 6.47 8.35 -17.58
CA VAL A 116 6.06 9.25 -18.68
C VAL A 116 5.67 10.63 -18.13
N GLU A 117 4.95 10.67 -17.01
CA GLU A 117 4.61 11.92 -16.33
C GLU A 117 5.86 12.69 -15.87
N GLU A 118 6.90 12.00 -15.34
CA GLU A 118 8.19 12.61 -15.02
C GLU A 118 8.85 13.26 -16.25
N GLN A 119 8.79 12.60 -17.41
CA GLN A 119 9.32 13.13 -18.66
C GLN A 119 8.59 14.41 -19.11
N PHE A 120 7.26 14.42 -19.06
CA PHE A 120 6.47 15.62 -19.38
C PHE A 120 6.72 16.75 -18.37
N ARG A 121 6.83 16.44 -17.08
CA ARG A 121 7.14 17.42 -16.04
C ARG A 121 8.52 18.07 -16.25
N ALA A 122 9.52 17.29 -16.66
CA ALA A 122 10.85 17.82 -17.00
C ALA A 122 10.82 18.78 -18.21
N GLN A 123 9.79 18.67 -19.05
CA GLN A 123 9.53 19.59 -20.17
C GLN A 123 8.62 20.78 -19.78
N GLY A 124 8.29 20.94 -18.49
CA GLY A 124 7.41 22.01 -18.01
C GLY A 124 5.92 21.78 -18.29
N ARG A 125 5.51 20.54 -18.64
CA ARG A 125 4.13 20.17 -18.94
C ARG A 125 3.55 19.30 -17.80
N PRO A 126 2.73 19.87 -16.90
CA PRO A 126 2.08 19.09 -15.84
C PRO A 126 1.03 18.13 -16.41
N LYS A 127 0.84 16.98 -15.77
CA LYS A 127 -0.07 15.91 -16.21
C LYS A 127 -1.48 16.40 -16.53
N ASP A 128 -2.03 17.29 -15.72
CA ASP A 128 -3.41 17.75 -15.83
C ASP A 128 -3.66 18.58 -17.12
N GLU A 129 -2.59 19.05 -17.78
CA GLU A 129 -2.62 19.79 -19.03
C GLU A 129 -2.38 18.92 -20.28
N ILE A 130 -2.04 17.63 -20.09
CA ILE A 130 -1.73 16.72 -21.20
C ILE A 130 -3.02 16.03 -21.67
N PRO A 131 -3.36 16.08 -22.97
CA PRO A 131 -4.48 15.31 -23.53
C PRO A 131 -4.31 13.81 -23.26
N LYS A 132 -5.39 13.14 -22.84
CA LYS A 132 -5.34 11.72 -22.44
C LYS A 132 -4.86 10.78 -23.55
N ASP A 133 -5.17 11.10 -24.81
CA ASP A 133 -4.72 10.32 -25.97
C ASP A 133 -3.22 10.49 -26.24
N GLU A 134 -2.68 11.70 -26.03
CA GLU A 134 -1.25 11.97 -26.08
C GLU A 134 -0.50 11.20 -24.96
N LEU A 135 -1.01 11.28 -23.72
CA LEU A 135 -0.45 10.55 -22.59
C LEU A 135 -0.43 9.04 -22.84
N ARG A 136 -1.54 8.48 -23.33
CA ARG A 136 -1.65 7.05 -23.65
C ARG A 136 -0.69 6.61 -24.75
N ARG A 137 -0.52 7.41 -25.80
CA ARG A 137 0.48 7.14 -26.86
C ARG A 137 1.89 7.14 -26.28
N ALA A 138 2.25 8.15 -25.52
CA ALA A 138 3.55 8.23 -24.88
C ALA A 138 3.82 7.04 -23.95
N CYS A 139 2.83 6.58 -23.18
CA CYS A 139 2.95 5.39 -22.33
C CYS A 139 3.13 4.11 -23.16
N ARG A 140 2.41 3.95 -24.27
CA ARG A 140 2.56 2.81 -25.18
C ARG A 140 3.94 2.77 -25.84
N ASP A 141 4.44 3.92 -26.28
CA ASP A 141 5.77 4.04 -26.88
C ASP A 141 6.88 3.75 -25.85
N PHE A 142 6.74 4.28 -24.63
CA PHE A 142 7.64 4.01 -23.52
C PHE A 142 7.70 2.51 -23.20
N ALA A 143 6.55 1.86 -23.03
CA ALA A 143 6.45 0.44 -22.76
C ALA A 143 7.04 -0.39 -23.92
N GLY A 144 6.77 -0.02 -25.17
CA GLY A 144 7.32 -0.66 -26.35
C GLY A 144 8.85 -0.59 -26.42
N HIS A 145 9.44 0.55 -26.08
CA HIS A 145 10.88 0.71 -25.96
C HIS A 145 11.49 -0.26 -24.93
N TRP A 146 10.98 -0.24 -23.71
CA TRP A 146 11.51 -1.08 -22.63
C TRP A 146 11.28 -2.57 -22.85
N LEU A 147 10.16 -2.94 -23.45
CA LEU A 147 9.91 -4.32 -23.88
C LEU A 147 11.05 -4.82 -24.81
N ASN A 148 11.44 -4.02 -25.79
CA ASN A 148 12.51 -4.42 -26.72
C ASN A 148 13.87 -4.51 -26.02
N VAL A 149 14.20 -3.57 -25.14
CA VAL A 149 15.43 -3.60 -24.33
C VAL A 149 15.46 -4.85 -23.45
N GLN A 150 14.42 -5.08 -22.66
CA GLN A 150 14.31 -6.23 -21.75
C GLN A 150 14.32 -7.57 -22.52
N ARG A 151 13.66 -7.64 -23.70
CA ARG A 151 13.71 -8.82 -24.58
C ARG A 151 15.13 -9.19 -24.92
N ALA A 152 15.93 -8.22 -25.36
CA ALA A 152 17.33 -8.45 -25.70
C ALA A 152 18.16 -8.91 -24.48
N GLN A 153 17.92 -8.30 -23.33
CA GLN A 153 18.60 -8.65 -22.07
C GLN A 153 18.25 -10.08 -21.62
N ILE A 154 16.97 -10.47 -21.68
CA ILE A 154 16.51 -11.81 -21.29
C ILE A 154 17.04 -12.86 -22.29
N GLN A 155 17.00 -12.58 -23.59
CA GLN A 155 17.58 -13.47 -24.59
C GLN A 155 19.09 -13.62 -24.40
N ARG A 156 19.80 -12.57 -23.93
CA ARG A 156 21.24 -12.66 -23.60
C ARG A 156 21.49 -13.64 -22.44
N LEU A 157 20.53 -13.87 -21.52
CA LEU A 157 20.63 -14.91 -20.49
C LEU A 157 20.49 -16.34 -21.05
N GLY A 158 20.17 -16.51 -22.33
CA GLY A 158 20.01 -17.79 -22.97
C GLY A 158 18.64 -18.45 -22.79
N GLN A 159 17.63 -17.71 -22.31
CA GLN A 159 16.29 -18.23 -22.19
C GLN A 159 15.69 -18.56 -23.56
N ILE A 160 15.04 -19.73 -23.67
CA ILE A 160 14.41 -20.22 -24.89
C ILE A 160 12.89 -20.04 -24.78
N GLY A 161 12.29 -19.40 -25.78
CA GLY A 161 10.85 -19.13 -25.82
C GLY A 161 10.41 -18.43 -27.10
N ASP A 162 9.10 -18.19 -27.23
CA ASP A 162 8.51 -17.45 -28.35
C ASP A 162 8.64 -15.94 -28.15
N PHE A 163 9.86 -15.43 -28.25
CA PHE A 163 10.11 -13.99 -28.15
C PHE A 163 9.63 -13.18 -29.35
N ALA A 164 9.28 -13.85 -30.46
CA ALA A 164 8.70 -13.19 -31.62
C ALA A 164 7.23 -12.80 -31.40
N HIS A 165 6.49 -13.62 -30.64
CA HIS A 165 5.07 -13.43 -30.37
C HIS A 165 4.80 -13.38 -28.84
N PRO A 166 5.33 -12.37 -28.13
CA PRO A 166 5.18 -12.29 -26.68
C PRO A 166 3.74 -11.97 -26.30
N TYR A 167 3.35 -12.33 -25.09
CA TYR A 167 2.17 -11.79 -24.44
C TYR A 167 2.45 -10.37 -23.94
N THR A 168 1.60 -9.41 -24.28
CA THR A 168 1.68 -8.04 -23.75
C THR A 168 0.30 -7.58 -23.33
N THR A 169 0.18 -6.99 -22.14
CA THR A 169 -1.11 -6.48 -21.63
C THR A 169 -1.67 -5.35 -22.49
N MET A 170 -0.81 -4.61 -23.21
CA MET A 170 -1.23 -3.54 -24.14
C MET A 170 -1.61 -4.02 -25.55
N ASN A 171 -1.61 -5.34 -25.80
CA ASN A 171 -2.14 -5.88 -27.05
C ASN A 171 -3.66 -5.73 -27.04
N PHE A 172 -4.25 -5.21 -28.13
CA PHE A 172 -5.70 -4.95 -28.20
C PHE A 172 -6.57 -6.19 -27.95
N LYS A 173 -6.10 -7.39 -28.34
CA LYS A 173 -6.80 -8.63 -28.03
C LYS A 173 -6.74 -8.95 -26.53
N ALA A 174 -5.60 -8.69 -25.88
CA ALA A 174 -5.45 -8.85 -24.44
C ALA A 174 -6.34 -7.85 -23.68
N GLU A 175 -6.33 -6.57 -24.08
CA GLU A 175 -7.21 -5.53 -23.52
C GLU A 175 -8.70 -5.92 -23.64
N ALA A 176 -9.10 -6.46 -24.79
CA ALA A 176 -10.47 -6.94 -25.01
C ALA A 176 -10.84 -8.11 -24.10
N VAL A 177 -9.91 -9.04 -23.85
CA VAL A 177 -10.13 -10.16 -22.91
C VAL A 177 -10.24 -9.64 -21.49
N ILE A 178 -9.35 -8.74 -21.05
CA ILE A 178 -9.39 -8.10 -19.72
C ILE A 178 -10.74 -7.41 -19.50
N ALA A 179 -11.21 -6.63 -20.47
CA ALA A 179 -12.51 -5.96 -20.41
C ALA A 179 -13.68 -6.96 -20.31
N ARG A 180 -13.62 -8.05 -21.07
CA ARG A 180 -14.63 -9.11 -21.03
C ARG A 180 -14.67 -9.81 -19.68
N GLU A 181 -13.52 -10.10 -19.08
CA GLU A 181 -13.46 -10.70 -17.75
C GLU A 181 -14.00 -9.73 -16.68
N ALA A 182 -13.70 -8.43 -16.78
CA ALA A 182 -14.28 -7.42 -15.89
C ALA A 182 -15.81 -7.36 -16.02
N MET A 183 -16.37 -7.49 -17.23
CA MET A 183 -17.82 -7.51 -17.45
C MET A 183 -18.51 -8.68 -16.78
N LYS A 184 -17.86 -9.82 -16.59
CA LYS A 184 -18.43 -10.96 -15.85
C LYS A 184 -18.77 -10.61 -14.39
N PHE A 185 -18.01 -9.72 -13.74
CA PHE A 185 -18.37 -9.24 -12.42
C PHE A 185 -19.65 -8.41 -12.42
N VAL A 186 -19.88 -7.63 -13.48
CA VAL A 186 -21.14 -6.88 -13.68
C VAL A 186 -22.30 -7.84 -13.88
N GLU A 187 -22.15 -8.82 -14.79
CA GLU A 187 -23.19 -9.81 -15.12
C GLU A 187 -23.60 -10.65 -13.91
N ASN A 188 -22.66 -10.96 -13.03
CA ASN A 188 -22.91 -11.68 -11.77
C ASN A 188 -23.30 -10.75 -10.61
N GLY A 189 -23.47 -9.45 -10.84
CA GLY A 189 -23.86 -8.48 -9.83
C GLY A 189 -22.83 -8.27 -8.71
N LEU A 190 -21.56 -8.61 -8.95
CA LEU A 190 -20.48 -8.49 -7.98
C LEU A 190 -19.77 -7.13 -8.05
N LEU A 191 -19.81 -6.46 -9.21
CA LEU A 191 -19.24 -5.11 -9.34
C LEU A 191 -20.23 -4.08 -8.84
N TYR A 192 -19.77 -3.21 -7.93
CA TYR A 192 -20.59 -2.11 -7.41
C TYR A 192 -19.76 -0.84 -7.25
N ARG A 193 -20.45 0.29 -7.33
CA ARG A 193 -19.87 1.59 -7.00
C ARG A 193 -20.09 1.86 -5.51
N GLY A 194 -19.01 2.02 -4.77
CA GLY A 194 -19.02 2.33 -3.35
C GLY A 194 -18.33 3.64 -3.06
N PHE A 195 -18.54 4.15 -1.85
CA PHE A 195 -17.87 5.31 -1.32
C PHE A 195 -17.28 4.88 0.02
N ARG A 196 -15.95 4.64 0.06
CA ARG A 196 -15.24 4.14 1.25
C ARG A 196 -13.88 4.80 1.36
N PRO A 197 -13.31 4.89 2.58
CA PRO A 197 -11.90 5.20 2.75
C PRO A 197 -11.04 4.13 2.07
N VAL A 198 -10.08 4.58 1.28
CA VAL A 198 -9.08 3.72 0.62
C VAL A 198 -7.70 4.31 0.83
N MET A 199 -6.67 3.49 0.74
CA MET A 199 -5.30 3.98 0.69
C MET A 199 -5.12 4.87 -0.55
N TRP A 200 -4.71 6.09 -0.32
CA TRP A 200 -4.64 7.15 -1.34
C TRP A 200 -3.28 7.82 -1.33
N SER A 201 -2.67 7.94 -2.50
CA SER A 201 -1.47 8.76 -2.70
C SER A 201 -1.86 10.17 -3.17
N PRO A 202 -1.66 11.21 -2.34
CA PRO A 202 -1.89 12.60 -2.75
C PRO A 202 -0.93 13.07 -3.85
N VAL A 203 0.29 12.53 -3.88
CA VAL A 203 1.31 12.86 -4.88
C VAL A 203 0.95 12.31 -6.25
N GLU A 204 0.48 11.07 -6.30
CA GLU A 204 0.11 10.37 -7.53
C GLU A 204 -1.36 10.58 -7.90
N LYS A 205 -2.16 11.12 -6.97
CA LYS A 205 -3.61 11.38 -7.10
C LYS A 205 -4.38 10.11 -7.51
N THR A 206 -4.10 9.01 -6.84
CA THR A 206 -4.75 7.71 -7.12
C THR A 206 -4.87 6.85 -5.87
N ALA A 207 -5.86 5.94 -5.88
CA ALA A 207 -5.96 4.85 -4.93
C ALA A 207 -4.84 3.83 -5.17
N LEU A 208 -4.40 3.17 -4.10
CA LEU A 208 -3.39 2.11 -4.11
C LEU A 208 -3.98 0.82 -3.55
N ALA A 209 -3.55 -0.32 -4.11
CA ALA A 209 -3.80 -1.62 -3.51
C ALA A 209 -2.74 -1.92 -2.43
N ASP A 210 -3.00 -2.89 -1.55
CA ASP A 210 -2.07 -3.30 -0.49
C ASP A 210 -0.67 -3.67 -1.03
N ALA A 211 -0.63 -4.34 -2.19
CA ALA A 211 0.62 -4.73 -2.84
C ALA A 211 1.42 -3.52 -3.40
N GLU A 212 0.82 -2.35 -3.46
CA GLU A 212 1.44 -1.10 -3.94
C GLU A 212 1.91 -0.21 -2.78
N VAL A 213 1.86 -0.72 -1.55
CA VAL A 213 2.24 0.01 -0.33
C VAL A 213 3.43 -0.66 0.33
N GLU A 214 4.39 0.14 0.71
CA GLU A 214 5.57 -0.23 1.51
C GLU A 214 5.51 0.48 2.85
N TYR A 215 6.08 -0.14 3.88
CA TYR A 215 6.10 0.45 5.22
C TYR A 215 7.49 0.96 5.57
N HIS A 216 7.57 2.24 5.92
CA HIS A 216 8.81 2.90 6.34
C HIS A 216 8.64 3.58 7.69
N GLU A 217 9.74 3.72 8.44
CA GLU A 217 9.74 4.46 9.70
C GLU A 217 9.47 5.94 9.46
N LYS A 218 8.43 6.46 10.14
CA LYS A 218 8.07 7.88 10.12
C LYS A 218 7.86 8.37 11.55
N THR A 219 8.26 9.60 11.79
CA THR A 219 7.92 10.32 13.04
C THR A 219 6.71 11.21 12.78
N SER A 220 5.60 10.88 13.43
CA SER A 220 4.36 11.65 13.34
C SER A 220 4.11 12.48 14.61
N PRO A 221 3.50 13.66 14.51
CA PRO A 221 3.05 14.38 15.68
C PRO A 221 1.93 13.61 16.38
N THR A 222 1.92 13.64 17.72
CA THR A 222 0.82 13.09 18.52
C THR A 222 0.14 14.20 19.29
N ILE A 223 -1.19 14.13 19.41
CA ILE A 223 -1.97 15.10 20.17
C ILE A 223 -3.01 14.42 21.07
N TYR A 224 -3.25 15.01 22.23
CA TYR A 224 -4.35 14.72 23.11
C TYR A 224 -5.35 15.87 23.03
N VAL A 225 -6.61 15.59 22.65
CA VAL A 225 -7.61 16.61 22.34
C VAL A 225 -8.81 16.48 23.27
N LYS A 226 -9.25 17.60 23.84
CA LYS A 226 -10.40 17.72 24.74
C LYS A 226 -11.67 18.00 23.93
N PHE A 227 -12.63 17.10 23.97
CA PHE A 227 -13.99 17.26 23.42
C PHE A 227 -14.94 17.61 24.55
N PRO A 228 -15.50 18.84 24.60
CA PRO A 228 -16.41 19.24 25.66
C PRO A 228 -17.67 18.38 25.66
N VAL A 229 -18.07 17.84 26.81
CA VAL A 229 -19.34 17.14 26.96
C VAL A 229 -20.46 18.16 27.02
N THR A 230 -21.47 18.01 26.16
CA THR A 230 -22.65 18.90 26.08
C THR A 230 -23.90 18.30 26.70
N ASN A 231 -24.03 16.95 26.62
CA ASN A 231 -25.06 16.21 27.31
C ASN A 231 -24.38 15.07 28.08
N GLY A 232 -24.31 15.19 29.40
CA GLY A 232 -23.50 14.31 30.24
C GLY A 232 -24.25 13.70 31.43
N GLY A 233 -25.56 13.82 31.53
CA GLY A 233 -26.40 13.05 32.49
C GLY A 233 -25.86 12.97 33.93
N GLY A 234 -25.43 14.09 34.54
CA GLY A 234 -24.89 14.09 35.90
C GLY A 234 -23.37 14.10 36.03
N LEU A 235 -22.65 14.35 34.94
CA LEU A 235 -21.21 14.64 34.97
C LEU A 235 -20.93 16.00 35.62
N PRO A 236 -19.80 16.16 36.32
CA PRO A 236 -19.36 17.47 36.81
C PRO A 236 -19.27 18.49 35.67
N GLY A 237 -19.46 19.77 35.96
CA GLY A 237 -19.23 20.85 35.00
C GLY A 237 -17.79 20.83 34.46
N HIS A 238 -17.59 21.39 33.27
CA HIS A 238 -16.27 21.37 32.58
C HIS A 238 -15.69 19.96 32.34
N SER A 239 -16.55 19.00 31.96
CA SER A 239 -16.14 17.64 31.59
C SER A 239 -15.77 17.55 30.12
N PHE A 240 -14.68 16.81 29.83
CA PHE A 240 -14.15 16.60 28.51
C PHE A 240 -13.85 15.14 28.27
N ILE A 241 -14.26 14.61 27.14
CA ILE A 241 -13.71 13.35 26.63
C ILE A 241 -12.36 13.66 26.00
N VAL A 242 -11.33 12.91 26.39
CA VAL A 242 -9.99 13.10 25.80
C VAL A 242 -9.73 11.99 24.81
N ILE A 243 -9.35 12.37 23.58
CA ILE A 243 -8.87 11.43 22.55
C ILE A 243 -7.39 11.64 22.30
N TRP A 244 -6.76 10.63 21.71
CA TRP A 244 -5.39 10.69 21.23
C TRP A 244 -5.32 10.31 19.75
N THR A 245 -4.47 11.01 19.00
CA THR A 245 -4.26 10.68 17.58
C THR A 245 -2.84 11.03 17.12
N THR A 246 -2.35 10.28 16.13
CA THR A 246 -1.09 10.54 15.39
C THR A 246 -1.32 11.35 14.12
N THR A 247 -2.58 11.63 13.77
CA THR A 247 -3.01 12.31 12.55
C THR A 247 -3.85 13.54 12.86
N PRO A 248 -3.25 14.64 13.39
CA PRO A 248 -4.01 15.84 13.77
C PRO A 248 -4.91 16.38 12.65
N TRP A 249 -4.48 16.22 11.41
CA TRP A 249 -5.22 16.65 10.22
C TRP A 249 -6.59 15.97 10.05
N THR A 250 -6.89 14.85 10.75
CA THR A 250 -8.20 14.20 10.65
C THR A 250 -9.24 14.83 11.59
N ILE A 251 -8.84 15.65 12.56
CA ILE A 251 -9.79 16.29 13.54
C ILE A 251 -10.93 17.04 12.85
N PRO A 252 -10.74 17.83 11.78
CA PRO A 252 -11.87 18.46 11.07
C PRO A 252 -12.89 17.46 10.50
N GLY A 253 -12.47 16.23 10.26
CA GLY A 253 -13.32 15.11 9.80
C GLY A 253 -14.03 14.34 10.91
N ASN A 254 -13.82 14.68 12.18
CA ASN A 254 -14.46 13.99 13.28
C ASN A 254 -16.00 14.02 13.18
N ARG A 255 -16.66 12.87 13.47
CA ARG A 255 -18.13 12.76 13.50
C ARG A 255 -18.63 11.97 14.70
N ALA A 256 -17.75 11.23 15.38
CA ALA A 256 -18.09 10.50 16.60
C ALA A 256 -16.84 10.30 17.47
N ILE A 257 -17.02 9.75 18.64
CA ILE A 257 -15.97 9.22 19.50
C ILE A 257 -16.33 7.77 19.82
N ALA A 258 -15.41 6.83 19.55
CA ALA A 258 -15.61 5.43 19.89
C ALA A 258 -15.09 5.12 21.29
N PHE A 259 -15.77 4.19 22.01
CA PHE A 259 -15.33 3.62 23.28
C PHE A 259 -15.57 2.10 23.27
N SER A 260 -14.88 1.34 24.12
CA SER A 260 -15.15 -0.10 24.31
C SER A 260 -15.97 -0.36 25.57
N PRO A 261 -17.08 -1.09 25.49
CA PRO A 261 -17.85 -1.50 26.69
C PRO A 261 -17.05 -2.40 27.64
N GLU A 262 -15.99 -3.04 27.17
CA GLU A 262 -15.13 -3.97 27.93
C GLU A 262 -14.05 -3.26 28.78
N ILE A 263 -13.87 -1.95 28.58
CA ILE A 263 -12.85 -1.15 29.25
C ILE A 263 -13.50 -0.38 30.42
N SER A 264 -12.78 -0.28 31.56
CA SER A 264 -13.20 0.54 32.69
C SER A 264 -12.81 1.99 32.49
N TYR A 265 -13.76 2.90 32.74
CA TYR A 265 -13.59 4.34 32.57
C TYR A 265 -13.88 5.09 33.86
N GLY A 266 -13.21 6.23 34.00
CA GLY A 266 -13.44 7.14 35.12
C GLY A 266 -13.46 8.61 34.68
N VAL A 267 -14.01 9.44 35.58
CA VAL A 267 -13.86 10.89 35.53
C VAL A 267 -12.68 11.28 36.43
N TYR A 268 -11.75 12.02 35.86
CA TYR A 268 -10.52 12.45 36.50
C TYR A 268 -10.45 13.97 36.53
N GLN A 269 -10.42 14.55 37.71
CA GLN A 269 -10.27 16.01 37.86
C GLN A 269 -8.76 16.36 37.80
N VAL A 270 -8.45 17.41 37.10
CA VAL A 270 -7.12 18.05 37.14
C VAL A 270 -6.98 18.73 38.50
N ALA A 271 -6.26 18.11 39.41
CA ALA A 271 -6.02 18.63 40.76
C ALA A 271 -4.89 19.65 40.80
N ASP A 272 -3.86 19.45 39.92
CA ASP A 272 -2.72 20.36 39.78
C ASP A 272 -2.15 20.26 38.34
N ALA A 273 -1.48 21.32 37.88
CA ALA A 273 -0.88 21.41 36.55
C ALA A 273 0.48 22.12 36.62
N ALA A 274 1.52 21.44 36.15
CA ALA A 274 2.86 21.99 36.15
C ALA A 274 3.00 23.17 35.16
N GLU A 275 4.04 23.98 35.33
CA GLU A 275 4.35 25.07 34.42
C GLU A 275 4.48 24.58 32.97
N GLY A 276 3.83 25.27 32.04
CA GLY A 276 3.79 24.90 30.62
C GLY A 276 2.82 23.76 30.28
N SER A 277 2.01 23.27 31.25
CA SER A 277 0.89 22.38 30.98
C SER A 277 -0.23 23.12 30.23
N LEU A 278 -0.97 22.38 29.38
CA LEU A 278 -2.19 22.86 28.73
C LEU A 278 -3.46 22.39 29.46
N ALA A 279 -3.32 21.57 30.49
CA ALA A 279 -4.39 21.22 31.41
C ALA A 279 -4.71 22.40 32.33
N ARG A 280 -5.98 22.52 32.72
CA ARG A 280 -6.43 23.57 33.68
C ARG A 280 -6.97 22.92 34.93
N VAL A 281 -6.53 23.38 36.08
CA VAL A 281 -7.03 22.92 37.38
C VAL A 281 -8.56 23.06 37.41
N GLY A 282 -9.26 22.02 37.89
CA GLY A 282 -10.72 21.94 37.92
C GLY A 282 -11.38 21.37 36.66
N GLU A 283 -10.67 21.18 35.53
CA GLU A 283 -11.20 20.44 34.40
C GLU A 283 -11.40 18.97 34.79
N ASN A 284 -12.47 18.34 34.28
CA ASN A 284 -12.77 16.91 34.46
C ASN A 284 -12.55 16.17 33.14
N LEU A 285 -11.63 15.20 33.16
CA LEU A 285 -11.22 14.42 31.98
C LEU A 285 -11.83 13.02 32.07
N LEU A 286 -12.52 12.57 31.03
CA LEU A 286 -12.99 11.20 30.86
C LEU A 286 -11.90 10.38 30.22
N LEU A 287 -11.49 9.30 30.88
CA LEU A 287 -10.36 8.45 30.46
C LEU A 287 -10.62 6.99 30.82
N ALA A 288 -9.99 6.06 30.08
CA ALA A 288 -9.84 4.68 30.56
C ALA A 288 -8.95 4.67 31.79
N ASP A 289 -9.32 3.87 32.82
CA ASP A 289 -8.63 3.82 34.10
C ASP A 289 -7.15 3.41 33.95
N THR A 290 -6.87 2.45 33.07
CA THR A 290 -5.52 1.94 32.80
C THR A 290 -4.60 2.96 32.13
N LEU A 291 -5.14 3.96 31.46
CA LEU A 291 -4.40 4.96 30.68
C LEU A 291 -4.31 6.34 31.37
N ALA A 292 -5.03 6.52 32.48
CA ALA A 292 -5.12 7.81 33.18
C ALA A 292 -3.77 8.34 33.65
N GLU A 293 -2.89 7.48 34.19
CA GLU A 293 -1.55 7.84 34.64
C GLU A 293 -0.66 8.30 33.48
N GLN A 294 -0.71 7.58 32.36
CA GLN A 294 0.04 7.95 31.16
C GLN A 294 -0.43 9.32 30.61
N VAL A 295 -1.74 9.57 30.58
CA VAL A 295 -2.31 10.84 30.15
C VAL A 295 -1.89 11.96 31.09
N ALA A 296 -1.92 11.73 32.42
CA ALA A 296 -1.46 12.69 33.43
C ALA A 296 -0.02 13.13 33.19
N LYS A 297 0.88 12.15 32.95
CA LYS A 297 2.28 12.40 32.62
C LYS A 297 2.45 13.23 31.36
N GLN A 298 1.74 12.89 30.29
CA GLN A 298 1.80 13.61 29.01
C GLN A 298 1.23 15.05 29.14
N ALA A 299 0.18 15.21 29.90
CA ALA A 299 -0.44 16.48 30.18
C ALA A 299 0.35 17.33 31.20
N LYS A 300 1.39 16.78 31.86
CA LYS A 300 2.12 17.39 32.96
C LYS A 300 1.17 17.89 34.07
N ALA A 301 0.23 17.02 34.45
CA ALA A 301 -0.82 17.36 35.41
C ALA A 301 -0.96 16.23 36.45
N VAL A 302 -1.54 16.56 37.60
CA VAL A 302 -1.95 15.60 38.61
C VAL A 302 -3.45 15.39 38.44
N LEU A 303 -3.84 14.12 38.27
CA LEU A 303 -5.24 13.74 38.11
C LEU A 303 -5.73 13.01 39.34
N SER A 304 -6.91 13.41 39.84
CA SER A 304 -7.62 12.76 40.94
C SER A 304 -8.91 12.11 40.41
N ARG A 305 -9.05 10.81 40.63
CA ARG A 305 -10.26 10.09 40.22
C ARG A 305 -11.47 10.56 41.01
N VAL A 306 -12.53 11.00 40.35
CA VAL A 306 -13.76 11.56 40.96
C VAL A 306 -14.85 10.49 41.04
N ARG A 307 -15.09 9.74 39.96
CA ARG A 307 -16.12 8.70 39.91
C ARG A 307 -15.92 7.73 38.77
N ASP A 308 -16.58 6.57 38.85
CA ASP A 308 -16.67 5.60 37.78
C ASP A 308 -17.62 6.07 36.69
N LEU A 309 -17.38 5.60 35.45
CA LEU A 309 -18.27 5.71 34.30
C LEU A 309 -18.68 4.33 33.82
N LYS A 310 -19.99 4.10 33.75
CA LYS A 310 -20.52 2.84 33.22
C LYS A 310 -20.70 2.92 31.70
N ALA A 311 -20.62 1.78 31.02
CA ALA A 311 -20.79 1.71 29.56
C ALA A 311 -22.14 2.28 29.10
N ASP A 312 -23.23 2.06 29.87
CA ASP A 312 -24.54 2.59 29.52
C ASP A 312 -24.64 4.12 29.70
N GLU A 313 -23.88 4.70 30.61
CA GLU A 313 -23.76 6.16 30.72
C GLU A 313 -22.99 6.71 29.50
N LEU A 314 -21.88 6.06 29.09
CA LEU A 314 -21.05 6.46 27.93
C LEU A 314 -21.89 6.52 26.66
N LYS A 315 -22.79 5.55 26.42
CA LYS A 315 -23.67 5.52 25.24
C LYS A 315 -24.61 6.73 25.13
N THR A 316 -24.90 7.41 26.26
CA THR A 316 -25.78 8.57 26.29
C THR A 316 -25.04 9.89 26.17
N LEU A 317 -23.71 9.87 26.19
CA LEU A 317 -22.93 11.09 26.12
C LEU A 317 -22.93 11.69 24.70
N VAL A 318 -22.97 13.01 24.69
CA VAL A 318 -22.75 13.80 23.46
C VAL A 318 -21.71 14.86 23.78
N ALA A 319 -20.75 14.99 22.87
CA ALA A 319 -19.73 16.00 22.96
C ALA A 319 -19.88 17.07 21.87
N ALA A 320 -19.30 18.24 22.12
CA ALA A 320 -19.09 19.24 21.06
C ALA A 320 -17.77 19.00 20.34
N HIS A 321 -17.76 19.25 19.06
CA HIS A 321 -16.51 19.29 18.30
C HIS A 321 -15.55 20.36 18.88
N PRO A 322 -14.24 20.13 18.97
CA PRO A 322 -13.27 21.10 19.53
C PRO A 322 -13.32 22.47 18.85
N PHE A 323 -13.72 22.50 17.59
CA PHE A 323 -13.83 23.71 16.75
C PHE A 323 -15.29 24.20 16.60
N ARG A 324 -16.19 23.88 17.55
CA ARG A 324 -17.61 24.28 17.46
C ARG A 324 -17.79 25.78 17.19
N SER A 325 -16.97 26.62 17.81
CA SER A 325 -17.02 28.09 17.67
C SER A 325 -16.57 28.64 16.33
N ILE A 326 -15.94 27.83 15.49
CA ILE A 326 -15.34 28.23 14.20
C ILE A 326 -15.89 27.42 13.02
N GLY A 327 -17.15 27.02 13.08
CA GLY A 327 -17.86 26.41 11.96
C GLY A 327 -18.18 24.92 12.08
N TYR A 328 -17.79 24.25 13.19
CA TYR A 328 -18.05 22.82 13.42
C TYR A 328 -19.19 22.63 14.44
N GLY A 329 -20.38 23.19 14.14
CA GLY A 329 -21.51 23.31 15.07
C GLY A 329 -22.30 22.02 15.35
N PHE A 330 -21.94 20.90 14.74
CA PHE A 330 -22.62 19.62 14.93
C PHE A 330 -22.26 18.94 16.26
N GLU A 331 -23.08 17.99 16.64
CA GLU A 331 -22.88 17.15 17.83
C GLU A 331 -22.01 15.94 17.49
N VAL A 332 -21.24 15.48 18.48
CA VAL A 332 -20.33 14.34 18.38
C VAL A 332 -20.83 13.24 19.34
N PRO A 333 -21.55 12.22 18.84
CA PRO A 333 -22.03 11.11 19.67
C PRO A 333 -20.87 10.23 20.13
N VAL A 334 -21.07 9.56 21.27
CA VAL A 334 -20.16 8.55 21.82
C VAL A 334 -20.73 7.17 21.52
N LEU A 335 -19.97 6.34 20.78
CA LEU A 335 -20.45 5.09 20.19
C LEU A 335 -19.62 3.90 20.68
N PRO A 336 -20.26 2.74 20.94
CA PRO A 336 -19.51 1.52 21.20
C PRO A 336 -18.76 1.05 19.92
N GLY A 337 -17.49 0.71 20.04
CA GLY A 337 -16.64 0.25 18.94
C GLY A 337 -15.64 -0.81 19.40
N ASP A 338 -15.63 -1.95 18.72
CA ASP A 338 -14.81 -3.11 19.08
C ASP A 338 -13.31 -2.90 18.82
N HIS A 339 -12.96 -1.91 17.98
CA HIS A 339 -11.57 -1.54 17.67
C HIS A 339 -10.87 -0.72 18.77
N VAL A 340 -11.60 -0.32 19.81
CA VAL A 340 -11.02 0.47 20.91
C VAL A 340 -10.31 -0.45 21.89
N THR A 341 -9.01 -0.18 22.14
CA THR A 341 -8.16 -0.93 23.06
C THR A 341 -7.71 -0.09 24.26
N ALA A 342 -7.19 -0.76 25.30
CA ALA A 342 -6.66 -0.13 26.50
C ALA A 342 -5.11 -0.06 26.52
N ASP A 343 -4.44 -0.33 25.38
CA ASP A 343 -2.98 -0.42 25.31
C ASP A 343 -2.32 0.95 25.09
N THR A 344 -2.98 1.82 24.34
CA THR A 344 -2.44 3.15 23.99
C THR A 344 -3.55 4.20 23.93
N GLY A 345 -3.17 5.46 24.03
CA GLY A 345 -4.11 6.57 23.89
C GLY A 345 -4.81 6.95 25.17
N THR A 346 -6.14 6.93 25.18
CA THR A 346 -6.99 7.43 26.28
C THR A 346 -8.15 6.50 26.62
N GLY A 347 -8.35 5.41 25.85
CA GLY A 347 -9.54 4.57 25.89
C GLY A 347 -10.71 5.12 25.07
N PHE A 348 -10.55 6.30 24.49
CA PHE A 348 -11.49 6.89 23.54
C PHE A 348 -10.79 7.14 22.21
N VAL A 349 -11.44 6.74 21.11
CA VAL A 349 -10.91 6.90 19.76
C VAL A 349 -11.75 7.92 19.00
N HIS A 350 -11.06 8.90 18.43
CA HIS A 350 -11.66 9.87 17.52
C HIS A 350 -12.06 9.20 16.21
N THR A 351 -13.30 9.35 15.80
CA THR A 351 -13.89 8.72 14.61
C THR A 351 -14.00 9.74 13.48
N ALA A 352 -13.20 9.55 12.43
CA ALA A 352 -13.23 10.34 11.19
C ALA A 352 -13.56 9.43 10.00
N PRO A 353 -14.84 9.22 9.66
CA PRO A 353 -15.29 8.18 8.74
C PRO A 353 -14.79 8.35 7.29
N GLY A 354 -14.25 9.49 6.94
CA GLY A 354 -13.59 9.72 5.68
C GLY A 354 -12.11 9.24 5.62
N HIS A 355 -11.53 8.88 6.77
CA HIS A 355 -10.09 8.69 6.92
C HIS A 355 -9.66 7.46 7.73
N GLY A 356 -10.60 6.56 8.05
CA GLY A 356 -10.36 5.30 8.73
C GLY A 356 -11.41 4.26 8.32
N GLU A 357 -10.99 3.01 8.10
CA GLU A 357 -11.91 1.93 7.72
C GLU A 357 -12.82 1.56 8.89
N ASP A 358 -12.26 1.38 10.10
CA ASP A 358 -13.03 1.10 11.31
C ASP A 358 -14.00 2.24 11.64
N ASP A 359 -13.53 3.48 11.48
CA ASP A 359 -14.36 4.69 11.67
C ASP A 359 -15.53 4.72 10.70
N PHE A 360 -15.29 4.37 9.45
CA PHE A 360 -16.31 4.29 8.41
C PHE A 360 -17.34 3.22 8.74
N GLU A 361 -16.91 1.99 9.02
CA GLU A 361 -17.78 0.85 9.33
C GLU A 361 -18.63 1.13 10.59
N LEU A 362 -18.04 1.72 11.63
CA LEU A 362 -18.78 2.13 12.83
C LEU A 362 -19.89 3.12 12.47
N MET A 363 -19.58 4.15 11.69
CA MET A 363 -20.55 5.18 11.32
C MET A 363 -21.67 4.67 10.43
N ILE A 364 -21.39 3.83 9.42
CA ILE A 364 -22.45 3.30 8.54
C ILE A 364 -23.32 2.25 9.25
N THR A 365 -22.76 1.52 10.20
CA THR A 365 -23.48 0.54 11.01
C THR A 365 -24.44 1.24 12.00
N MET A 366 -23.93 2.25 12.70
CA MET A 366 -24.72 2.98 13.69
C MET A 366 -25.72 3.94 13.06
N PHE A 367 -25.40 4.49 11.88
CA PHE A 367 -26.24 5.46 11.17
C PHE A 367 -26.38 5.09 9.69
N PRO A 368 -27.20 4.08 9.35
CA PRO A 368 -27.44 3.70 7.95
C PRO A 368 -27.91 4.89 7.12
N GLY A 369 -27.25 5.11 5.97
CA GLY A 369 -27.54 6.23 5.07
C GLY A 369 -26.83 7.54 5.40
N TYR A 370 -26.10 7.64 6.51
CA TYR A 370 -25.40 8.87 6.92
C TYR A 370 -24.42 9.37 5.85
N ALA A 371 -23.66 8.47 5.21
CA ALA A 371 -22.72 8.84 4.18
C ALA A 371 -23.39 9.46 2.95
N ALA A 372 -24.56 8.95 2.55
CA ALA A 372 -25.32 9.49 1.42
C ALA A 372 -25.95 10.86 1.76
N ALA A 373 -26.41 11.03 3.00
CA ALA A 373 -27.01 12.28 3.47
C ALA A 373 -25.95 13.38 3.75
N ASN A 374 -24.72 13.01 4.07
CA ASN A 374 -23.65 13.93 4.48
C ASN A 374 -22.34 13.69 3.70
N PRO A 375 -22.31 13.80 2.37
CA PRO A 375 -21.13 13.51 1.57
C PRO A 375 -19.93 14.40 1.94
N ASP A 376 -20.15 15.65 2.31
CA ASP A 376 -19.11 16.59 2.70
C ASP A 376 -18.42 16.20 4.02
N ALA A 377 -19.10 15.44 4.89
CA ALA A 377 -18.48 14.93 6.12
C ALA A 377 -17.36 13.91 5.85
N PHE A 378 -17.41 13.24 4.71
CA PHE A 378 -16.43 12.24 4.28
C PHE A 378 -15.41 12.80 3.31
N ASN A 379 -15.74 13.86 2.59
CA ASN A 379 -14.92 14.45 1.52
C ASN A 379 -14.17 15.71 1.97
N ILE A 380 -13.61 15.72 3.16
CA ILE A 380 -12.87 16.91 3.63
C ILE A 380 -11.51 17.10 2.97
N VAL A 381 -10.98 16.08 2.29
CA VAL A 381 -9.66 16.10 1.63
C VAL A 381 -9.80 15.87 0.14
N GLN A 382 -9.18 16.74 -0.65
CA GLN A 382 -9.13 16.65 -2.12
C GLN A 382 -8.11 15.60 -2.61
N PRO A 383 -8.16 15.22 -3.89
CA PRO A 383 -7.22 14.23 -4.45
C PRO A 383 -5.74 14.57 -4.27
N ASP A 384 -5.37 15.84 -4.22
CA ASP A 384 -4.00 16.34 -4.05
C ASP A 384 -3.58 16.49 -2.58
N GLY A 385 -4.40 16.02 -1.64
CA GLY A 385 -4.14 16.09 -0.21
C GLY A 385 -4.38 17.44 0.44
N SER A 386 -5.02 18.39 -0.25
CA SER A 386 -5.47 19.64 0.36
C SER A 386 -6.87 19.50 0.96
N TYR A 387 -7.18 20.28 2.00
CA TYR A 387 -8.55 20.36 2.47
C TYR A 387 -9.48 21.00 1.43
N ALA A 388 -10.67 20.47 1.33
CA ALA A 388 -11.71 20.94 0.44
C ALA A 388 -12.18 22.37 0.81
N PRO A 389 -12.71 23.15 -0.16
CA PRO A 389 -13.14 24.54 0.07
C PRO A 389 -14.21 24.71 1.15
N HIS A 390 -15.04 23.68 1.42
CA HIS A 390 -16.09 23.72 2.42
C HIS A 390 -15.60 23.46 3.85
N VAL A 391 -14.31 23.11 4.04
CA VAL A 391 -13.74 22.83 5.38
C VAL A 391 -13.42 24.15 6.07
N PRO A 392 -14.17 24.53 7.13
CA PRO A 392 -13.99 25.82 7.75
C PRO A 392 -12.55 26.01 8.29
N VAL A 393 -11.99 27.20 8.14
CA VAL A 393 -10.65 27.61 8.62
C VAL A 393 -9.47 26.91 7.92
N PHE A 394 -9.63 25.65 7.52
CA PHE A 394 -8.53 24.84 7.00
C PHE A 394 -8.54 24.68 5.47
N ALA A 395 -9.52 25.23 4.76
CA ALA A 395 -9.61 25.15 3.30
C ALA A 395 -8.27 25.45 2.62
N GLY A 396 -7.83 24.56 1.72
CA GLY A 396 -6.58 24.68 0.96
C GLY A 396 -5.30 24.31 1.72
N LYS A 397 -5.34 24.10 3.05
CA LYS A 397 -4.20 23.58 3.82
C LYS A 397 -3.89 22.15 3.36
N ARG A 398 -2.60 21.80 3.29
CA ARG A 398 -2.15 20.53 2.72
C ARG A 398 -1.68 19.54 3.80
N ILE A 399 -2.06 18.29 3.65
CA ILE A 399 -1.54 17.19 4.46
C ILE A 399 -0.12 16.86 4.02
N LEU A 400 0.09 16.76 2.71
CA LEU A 400 1.40 16.58 2.07
C LEU A 400 1.60 17.66 1.00
N THR A 401 2.86 18.05 0.80
CA THR A 401 3.25 18.88 -0.35
C THR A 401 3.19 18.05 -1.64
N PRO A 402 3.21 18.66 -2.84
CA PRO A 402 3.28 17.94 -4.11
C PRO A 402 4.51 17.00 -4.22
N GLU A 403 5.58 17.28 -3.47
CA GLU A 403 6.81 16.47 -3.40
C GLU A 403 6.73 15.35 -2.35
N GLY A 404 5.59 15.18 -1.68
CA GLY A 404 5.37 14.12 -0.68
C GLY A 404 5.96 14.40 0.71
N LYS A 405 6.35 15.65 1.00
CA LYS A 405 6.76 16.07 2.34
C LYS A 405 5.55 16.47 3.18
N ASP A 406 5.73 16.51 4.51
CA ASP A 406 4.67 16.98 5.39
C ASP A 406 4.24 18.42 5.03
N GLY A 407 2.93 18.62 4.90
CA GLY A 407 2.32 19.91 4.63
C GLY A 407 2.03 20.72 5.90
N ASP A 408 1.20 21.75 5.77
CA ASP A 408 0.87 22.70 6.85
C ASP A 408 -0.41 22.32 7.64
N ALA A 409 -1.16 21.28 7.22
CA ALA A 409 -2.43 20.90 7.83
C ALA A 409 -2.30 20.52 9.31
N ASN A 410 -1.34 19.65 9.67
CA ASN A 410 -1.11 19.25 11.06
C ASN A 410 -0.80 20.46 11.95
N GLY A 411 0.08 21.34 11.50
CA GLY A 411 0.45 22.54 12.23
C GLY A 411 -0.71 23.52 12.41
N ALA A 412 -1.54 23.69 11.39
CA ALA A 412 -2.73 24.53 11.43
C ALA A 412 -3.76 24.01 12.45
N VAL A 413 -4.05 22.71 12.42
CA VAL A 413 -5.01 22.08 13.36
C VAL A 413 -4.50 22.20 14.80
N ILE A 414 -3.23 21.91 15.05
CA ILE A 414 -2.64 22.03 16.40
C ILE A 414 -2.71 23.49 16.90
N LYS A 415 -2.42 24.46 16.04
CA LYS A 415 -2.50 25.89 16.38
C LYS A 415 -3.93 26.28 16.82
N GLU A 416 -4.94 25.87 16.07
CA GLU A 416 -6.34 26.16 16.41
C GLU A 416 -6.78 25.44 17.69
N LEU A 417 -6.35 24.20 17.93
CA LEU A 417 -6.64 23.49 19.19
C LEU A 417 -6.04 24.21 20.40
N ILE A 418 -4.85 24.77 20.28
CA ILE A 418 -4.24 25.59 21.33
C ILE A 418 -5.04 26.87 21.54
N ALA A 419 -5.34 27.61 20.45
CA ALA A 419 -6.06 28.88 20.51
C ALA A 419 -7.44 28.77 21.20
N HIS A 420 -8.11 27.63 20.97
CA HIS A 420 -9.42 27.34 21.56
C HIS A 420 -9.35 26.58 22.90
N GLY A 421 -8.14 26.35 23.46
CA GLY A 421 -7.96 25.65 24.74
C GLY A 421 -8.40 24.19 24.70
N LYS A 422 -8.36 23.53 23.53
CA LYS A 422 -8.80 22.15 23.32
C LYS A 422 -7.65 21.16 23.20
N LEU A 423 -6.42 21.60 23.09
CA LEU A 423 -5.23 20.75 23.18
C LEU A 423 -4.91 20.49 24.66
N LEU A 424 -4.76 19.22 25.05
CA LEU A 424 -4.35 18.81 26.38
C LEU A 424 -2.83 18.57 26.45
N ALA A 425 -2.29 17.87 25.44
CA ALA A 425 -0.88 17.57 25.33
C ALA A 425 -0.48 17.33 23.87
N LYS A 426 0.80 17.47 23.58
CA LYS A 426 1.39 17.13 22.29
C LYS A 426 2.72 16.40 22.46
N GLY A 427 3.04 15.52 21.51
CA GLY A 427 4.28 14.77 21.47
C GLY A 427 4.63 14.35 20.06
N SER A 428 5.44 13.32 19.95
CA SER A 428 5.76 12.65 18.67
C SER A 428 5.89 11.16 18.88
N LEU A 429 5.58 10.39 17.83
CA LEU A 429 5.70 8.94 17.81
C LEU A 429 6.45 8.51 16.55
N ARG A 430 7.48 7.70 16.72
CA ARG A 430 8.14 7.01 15.61
C ARG A 430 7.48 5.66 15.42
N HIS A 431 6.96 5.41 14.23
CA HIS A 431 6.22 4.19 13.92
C HIS A 431 6.34 3.84 12.44
N SER A 432 6.00 2.60 12.11
CA SER A 432 5.87 2.12 10.74
C SER A 432 4.66 2.79 10.07
N TYR A 433 4.88 3.44 8.93
CA TYR A 433 3.86 4.21 8.21
C TYR A 433 3.79 3.80 6.75
N PRO A 434 2.58 3.68 6.16
CA PRO A 434 2.43 3.26 4.76
C PRO A 434 2.90 4.35 3.79
N HIS A 435 3.65 3.94 2.78
CA HIS A 435 4.18 4.77 1.70
C HIS A 435 3.86 4.14 0.35
N SER A 436 3.64 4.96 -0.67
CA SER A 436 3.55 4.45 -2.04
C SER A 436 4.87 3.81 -2.48
N TRP A 437 4.79 2.62 -3.04
CA TRP A 437 5.96 1.90 -3.54
C TRP A 437 6.68 2.64 -4.67
N ARG A 438 6.01 3.59 -5.33
CA ARG A 438 6.53 4.32 -6.49
C ARG A 438 7.12 5.69 -6.13
N SER A 439 6.28 6.59 -5.62
CA SER A 439 6.73 7.92 -5.21
C SER A 439 7.54 7.91 -3.92
N LYS A 440 7.47 6.80 -3.14
CA LYS A 440 8.04 6.70 -1.78
C LYS A 440 7.47 7.75 -0.82
N ALA A 441 6.41 8.43 -1.21
CA ALA A 441 5.71 9.40 -0.38
C ALA A 441 4.70 8.70 0.56
N PRO A 442 4.42 9.27 1.73
CA PRO A 442 3.39 8.77 2.62
C PRO A 442 2.02 8.71 1.93
N VAL A 443 1.22 7.71 2.27
CA VAL A 443 -0.17 7.61 1.84
C VAL A 443 -1.12 8.04 2.96
N ILE A 444 -2.36 8.36 2.61
CA ILE A 444 -3.43 8.67 3.56
C ILE A 444 -4.62 7.76 3.29
N PHE A 445 -5.51 7.58 4.28
CA PHE A 445 -6.85 7.08 4.01
C PHE A 445 -7.74 8.24 3.56
N ARG A 446 -8.45 8.05 2.43
CA ARG A 446 -9.35 9.05 1.86
C ARG A 446 -10.60 8.39 1.29
N ALA A 447 -11.76 8.80 1.77
CA ALA A 447 -13.01 8.38 1.19
C ALA A 447 -13.17 8.97 -0.22
N THR A 448 -13.49 8.11 -1.18
CA THR A 448 -13.68 8.50 -2.56
C THR A 448 -14.57 7.49 -3.28
N PRO A 449 -15.39 7.91 -4.27
CA PRO A 449 -16.14 6.97 -5.09
C PRO A 449 -15.19 6.04 -5.83
N GLN A 450 -15.39 4.73 -5.65
CA GLN A 450 -14.59 3.68 -6.28
C GLN A 450 -15.51 2.58 -6.82
N TRP A 451 -14.96 1.76 -7.70
CA TRP A 451 -15.57 0.52 -8.13
C TRP A 451 -14.94 -0.65 -7.37
N PHE A 452 -15.80 -1.44 -6.73
CA PHE A 452 -15.41 -2.58 -5.91
C PHE A 452 -15.98 -3.86 -6.49
N VAL A 453 -15.25 -4.96 -6.31
CA VAL A 453 -15.78 -6.31 -6.49
C VAL A 453 -16.09 -6.88 -5.12
N ALA A 454 -17.36 -7.22 -4.90
CA ALA A 454 -17.82 -7.85 -3.67
C ALA A 454 -17.34 -9.30 -3.61
N ILE A 455 -16.42 -9.62 -2.68
CA ILE A 455 -15.82 -10.95 -2.60
C ILE A 455 -16.61 -11.92 -1.73
N ASP A 456 -17.47 -11.42 -0.86
CA ASP A 456 -18.33 -12.23 0.03
C ASP A 456 -19.79 -12.28 -0.39
N LYS A 457 -20.15 -11.62 -1.51
CA LYS A 457 -21.50 -11.70 -2.05
C LYS A 457 -21.73 -13.05 -2.74
N PRO A 458 -22.76 -13.82 -2.35
CA PRO A 458 -23.10 -15.07 -3.03
C PRO A 458 -23.53 -14.83 -4.49
N PHE A 459 -23.07 -15.69 -5.41
CA PHE A 459 -23.47 -15.67 -6.82
C PHE A 459 -23.62 -17.08 -7.41
N MET A 460 -22.62 -17.72 -7.92
CA MET A 460 -22.70 -19.04 -8.58
C MET A 460 -23.14 -20.16 -7.60
N GLY A 461 -24.42 -20.53 -7.61
CA GLY A 461 -24.93 -21.58 -6.74
C GLY A 461 -24.78 -21.29 -5.23
N GLY A 462 -24.80 -20.01 -4.85
CA GLY A 462 -24.67 -19.57 -3.46
C GLY A 462 -23.23 -19.48 -2.94
N LYS A 463 -22.22 -19.73 -3.80
CA LYS A 463 -20.79 -19.57 -3.43
C LYS A 463 -20.35 -18.12 -3.54
N THR A 464 -19.31 -17.76 -2.79
CA THR A 464 -18.66 -16.45 -2.85
C THR A 464 -17.32 -16.55 -3.57
N LEU A 465 -16.78 -15.41 -4.06
CA LEU A 465 -15.43 -15.38 -4.65
C LEU A 465 -14.37 -15.84 -3.66
N ARG A 466 -14.47 -15.43 -2.39
CA ARG A 466 -13.56 -15.86 -1.32
C ARG A 466 -13.59 -17.39 -1.16
N ALA A 467 -14.76 -17.98 -1.06
CA ALA A 467 -14.89 -19.43 -0.90
C ALA A 467 -14.32 -20.21 -2.11
N LEU A 468 -14.55 -19.72 -3.32
CA LEU A 468 -13.99 -20.31 -4.54
C LEU A 468 -12.46 -20.18 -4.60
N ALA A 469 -11.91 -19.03 -4.21
CA ALA A 469 -10.48 -18.81 -4.20
C ALA A 469 -9.77 -19.69 -3.15
N LEU A 470 -10.33 -19.81 -1.94
CA LEU A 470 -9.78 -20.68 -0.89
C LEU A 470 -9.84 -22.17 -1.30
N ALA A 471 -10.93 -22.62 -1.92
CA ALA A 471 -11.02 -23.98 -2.46
C ALA A 471 -9.95 -24.23 -3.53
N ALA A 472 -9.74 -23.29 -4.45
CA ALA A 472 -8.69 -23.40 -5.47
C ALA A 472 -7.27 -23.43 -4.87
N ILE A 473 -7.03 -22.65 -3.79
CA ILE A 473 -5.78 -22.69 -3.05
C ILE A 473 -5.54 -24.08 -2.44
N ASP A 474 -6.60 -24.69 -1.90
CA ASP A 474 -6.52 -26.02 -1.29
C ASP A 474 -6.23 -27.13 -2.31
N GLU A 475 -6.76 -27.03 -3.51
CA GLU A 475 -6.53 -27.98 -4.60
C GLU A 475 -5.16 -27.83 -5.27
N THR A 476 -4.52 -26.66 -5.11
CA THR A 476 -3.22 -26.34 -5.75
C THR A 476 -2.07 -27.02 -5.02
N LYS A 477 -1.15 -27.63 -5.77
CA LYS A 477 0.14 -28.11 -5.23
C LYS A 477 1.14 -26.97 -5.14
N TRP A 478 1.54 -26.64 -3.91
CA TRP A 478 2.43 -25.51 -3.62
C TRP A 478 3.88 -25.95 -3.47
N TYR A 479 4.80 -25.25 -4.14
CA TYR A 479 6.24 -25.43 -4.03
C TYR A 479 6.91 -24.07 -3.75
N PRO A 480 7.42 -23.80 -2.53
CA PRO A 480 7.38 -24.63 -1.33
C PRO A 480 5.99 -24.68 -0.69
N PRO A 481 5.67 -25.75 0.09
CA PRO A 481 4.33 -25.94 0.70
C PRO A 481 3.85 -24.74 1.55
N ARG A 482 4.78 -24.03 2.22
CA ARG A 482 4.49 -22.83 3.03
C ARG A 482 3.84 -21.68 2.22
N GLY A 483 3.96 -21.69 0.90
CA GLY A 483 3.28 -20.72 0.03
C GLY A 483 1.77 -20.75 0.19
N LYS A 484 1.19 -21.93 0.46
CA LYS A 484 -0.24 -22.10 0.73
C LYS A 484 -0.72 -21.25 1.91
N ASN A 485 0.01 -21.28 3.03
CA ASN A 485 -0.38 -20.56 4.24
C ASN A 485 -0.40 -19.05 4.00
N ARG A 486 0.61 -18.53 3.28
CA ARG A 486 0.69 -17.11 2.98
C ARG A 486 -0.46 -16.64 2.09
N ILE A 487 -0.72 -17.33 0.98
CA ILE A 487 -1.80 -16.93 0.07
C ILE A 487 -3.18 -17.13 0.70
N GLY A 488 -3.36 -18.20 1.49
CA GLY A 488 -4.58 -18.46 2.24
C GLY A 488 -4.91 -17.30 3.18
N ALA A 489 -3.99 -16.92 4.06
CA ALA A 489 -4.17 -15.80 4.98
C ALA A 489 -4.48 -14.47 4.25
N MET A 490 -3.80 -14.21 3.11
CA MET A 490 -4.07 -13.02 2.31
C MET A 490 -5.47 -13.00 1.71
N VAL A 491 -6.03 -14.16 1.35
CA VAL A 491 -7.39 -14.26 0.79
C VAL A 491 -8.44 -14.25 1.90
N GLU A 492 -8.16 -14.89 3.05
CA GLU A 492 -9.07 -14.90 4.21
C GLU A 492 -9.33 -13.50 4.76
N GLY A 493 -8.28 -12.69 4.94
CA GLY A 493 -8.38 -11.35 5.50
C GLY A 493 -8.66 -10.24 4.48
N ARG A 494 -8.86 -10.56 3.20
CA ARG A 494 -8.99 -9.54 2.16
C ARG A 494 -10.35 -8.84 2.20
N PRO A 495 -10.42 -7.49 2.22
CA PRO A 495 -11.68 -6.76 2.01
C PRO A 495 -12.13 -6.85 0.55
N ASP A 496 -13.29 -6.25 0.23
CA ASP A 496 -13.76 -6.11 -1.15
C ASP A 496 -12.68 -5.48 -2.03
N TRP A 497 -12.53 -6.00 -3.24
CA TRP A 497 -11.44 -5.62 -4.12
C TRP A 497 -11.70 -4.26 -4.78
N VAL A 498 -10.92 -3.25 -4.44
CA VAL A 498 -10.91 -1.93 -5.13
C VAL A 498 -10.36 -2.14 -6.54
N LEU A 499 -11.24 -2.11 -7.54
CA LEU A 499 -10.88 -2.37 -8.94
C LEU A 499 -10.41 -1.10 -9.67
N SER A 500 -11.05 0.04 -9.39
CA SER A 500 -10.78 1.29 -10.10
C SER A 500 -9.46 1.95 -9.70
N ARG A 501 -8.84 2.63 -10.65
CA ARG A 501 -7.71 3.52 -10.49
C ARG A 501 -8.03 4.85 -11.17
N GLN A 502 -7.42 5.95 -10.73
CA GLN A 502 -7.66 7.30 -11.26
C GLN A 502 -6.56 7.70 -12.26
N ARG A 503 -6.04 6.73 -13.01
CA ARG A 503 -4.97 6.89 -13.97
C ARG A 503 -5.47 6.57 -15.38
N ALA A 504 -4.84 7.19 -16.41
CA ALA A 504 -5.31 7.06 -17.80
C ALA A 504 -4.70 5.85 -18.53
N TRP A 505 -3.62 5.29 -17.97
CA TRP A 505 -2.88 4.16 -18.56
C TRP A 505 -2.80 2.94 -17.66
#